data_9975e65d3dbc5d7a4f77fcc32dd1accf
#
_entry.id   9975e65d3dbc5d7a4f77fcc32dd1accf
#
_cell.length_a   1.000
_cell.length_b   1.000
_cell.length_c   1.000
_cell.angle_alpha   90.00
_cell.angle_beta   90.00
_cell.angle_gamma   90.00
#
_symmetry.space_group_name_H-M   'P 1'
#
loop_
_entity.id
_entity.type
_entity.pdbx_description
1 polymer ?
#
loop_
_entity_poly.entity_id
_entity_poly.type
_entity_poly.pdbx_seq_one_letter_code
_entity_poly.pdbx_strand_id
1 'polypeptide(L)'
;MIGTATVSVHEGVVVHTTLDPVQQPFLDHHRIDGTPVLPGVMGMEAFAEAATLLVPELSVLGIDDVEFLAPVKFFRDEARTLRVQAVVVPDGDGFVARCSLSTDRMLPGHETPQRTVHFTGRVLLGAAAPEAERGDVPAAPTSPAMSADEVYSFYFHGPAYRVVAAAWRSGDTSVAVLTDPLIPDREPPDRPLCIAPRLVELCFQTAGLWQAGLEDRLALPMAVEHARFVPGRALDPAGVVHAIATERAPGVFDCVVVDAEGEVVVRLDGYRTIPLPGPVPAAAASALHATFRR
;
A
#
# COMPACT_ATOMS: atom_id res chain seq x y z
N MET A 1 11.16 -4.13 8.08
CA MET A 1 12.11 -3.02 8.39
C MET A 1 13.12 -3.44 9.45
N ILE A 2 14.39 -2.99 9.41
CA ILE A 2 15.41 -3.35 10.40
C ILE A 2 15.36 -2.35 11.55
N GLY A 3 15.34 -2.82 12.80
CA GLY A 3 15.25 -1.95 13.96
C GLY A 3 15.52 -2.67 15.27
N THR A 4 15.36 -1.94 16.37
CA THR A 4 15.46 -2.48 17.73
C THR A 4 14.07 -2.69 18.27
N ALA A 5 13.76 -3.93 18.69
CA ALA A 5 12.48 -4.27 19.29
C ALA A 5 12.61 -4.33 20.83
N THR A 6 11.62 -3.79 21.53
CA THR A 6 11.41 -3.95 22.97
C THR A 6 10.02 -4.51 23.22
N VAL A 7 9.89 -5.34 24.24
CA VAL A 7 8.60 -5.93 24.64
C VAL A 7 8.30 -5.58 26.09
N SER A 8 7.09 -5.11 26.35
CA SER A 8 6.62 -4.86 27.68
C SER A 8 5.15 -5.29 27.85
N VAL A 9 4.74 -5.56 29.10
CA VAL A 9 3.34 -5.93 29.40
C VAL A 9 2.36 -4.78 29.11
N HIS A 10 2.82 -3.55 29.18
CA HIS A 10 1.97 -2.36 29.03
C HIS A 10 1.88 -1.85 27.59
N GLU A 11 2.96 -1.97 26.81
CA GLU A 11 3.04 -1.41 25.46
C GLU A 11 3.01 -2.46 24.35
N GLY A 12 3.10 -3.75 24.70
CA GLY A 12 3.29 -4.82 23.73
C GLY A 12 4.68 -4.78 23.09
N VAL A 13 4.77 -4.99 21.80
CA VAL A 13 6.00 -4.81 21.01
C VAL A 13 6.12 -3.36 20.59
N VAL A 14 7.30 -2.79 20.76
CA VAL A 14 7.69 -1.50 20.22
C VAL A 14 8.97 -1.67 19.41
N VAL A 15 8.91 -1.36 18.13
CA VAL A 15 10.05 -1.38 17.21
C VAL A 15 10.45 0.06 16.89
N HIS A 16 11.72 0.38 17.11
CA HIS A 16 12.32 1.61 16.62
C HIS A 16 13.18 1.29 15.40
N THR A 17 12.84 1.87 14.26
CA THR A 17 13.57 1.70 13.00
C THR A 17 13.93 3.07 12.44
N THR A 18 15.19 3.23 12.05
CA THR A 18 15.63 4.45 11.37
C THR A 18 15.64 4.18 9.86
N LEU A 19 14.88 4.97 9.15
CA LEU A 19 14.78 4.90 7.69
C LEU A 19 15.53 6.09 7.08
N ASP A 20 16.30 5.80 6.04
CA ASP A 20 17.11 6.77 5.31
C ASP A 20 16.71 6.73 3.84
N PRO A 21 16.21 7.85 3.26
CA PRO A 21 15.84 7.92 1.85
C PRO A 21 16.96 7.57 0.88
N VAL A 22 18.22 7.81 1.26
CA VAL A 22 19.38 7.49 0.41
C VAL A 22 19.63 5.99 0.35
N GLN A 23 19.22 5.24 1.38
CA GLN A 23 19.47 3.80 1.46
C GLN A 23 18.28 2.95 1.04
N GLN A 24 17.05 3.50 1.13
CA GLN A 24 15.83 2.73 0.90
C GLN A 24 15.13 3.17 -0.38
N PRO A 25 15.14 2.32 -1.44
CA PRO A 25 14.49 2.64 -2.71
C PRO A 25 12.99 2.95 -2.56
N PHE A 26 12.26 2.31 -1.62
CA PHE A 26 10.86 2.60 -1.38
C PHE A 26 10.61 4.04 -0.90
N LEU A 27 11.59 4.74 -0.34
CA LEU A 27 11.50 6.16 0.01
C LEU A 27 11.95 7.05 -1.14
N ASP A 28 13.08 6.71 -1.78
CA ASP A 28 13.63 7.50 -2.87
C ASP A 28 12.70 7.53 -4.09
N HIS A 29 12.02 6.42 -4.36
CA HIS A 29 11.07 6.29 -5.46
C HIS A 29 9.61 6.63 -5.09
N HIS A 30 9.39 7.24 -3.91
CA HIS A 30 8.05 7.70 -3.48
C HIS A 30 8.13 9.13 -2.97
N ARG A 31 8.27 10.09 -3.91
CA ARG A 31 8.50 11.52 -3.62
C ARG A 31 7.29 12.36 -4.07
N ILE A 32 6.68 13.05 -3.12
CA ILE A 32 5.63 14.05 -3.41
C ILE A 32 6.29 15.42 -3.38
N ASP A 33 6.21 16.15 -4.49
CA ASP A 33 6.89 17.45 -4.68
C ASP A 33 8.38 17.41 -4.30
N GLY A 34 9.07 16.32 -4.72
CA GLY A 34 10.48 16.10 -4.45
C GLY A 34 10.82 15.65 -3.04
N THR A 35 9.87 15.65 -2.08
CA THR A 35 10.09 15.19 -0.71
C THR A 35 9.77 13.70 -0.59
N PRO A 36 10.68 12.83 -0.10
CA PRO A 36 10.38 11.45 0.18
C PRO A 36 9.28 11.32 1.23
N VAL A 37 8.32 10.44 0.97
CA VAL A 37 7.20 10.14 1.87
C VAL A 37 7.12 8.63 2.04
N LEU A 38 6.95 8.16 3.27
CA LEU A 38 6.76 6.71 3.52
C LEU A 38 5.50 6.24 2.78
N PRO A 39 5.61 5.26 1.86
CA PRO A 39 4.44 4.66 1.23
C PRO A 39 3.49 4.07 2.29
N GLY A 40 2.19 4.29 2.15
CA GLY A 40 1.19 3.72 3.05
C GLY A 40 1.31 2.20 3.16
N VAL A 41 1.56 1.53 2.04
CA VAL A 41 1.75 0.08 1.94
C VAL A 41 2.96 -0.43 2.73
N MET A 42 4.03 0.37 2.84
CA MET A 42 5.19 0.04 3.69
C MET A 42 4.91 0.27 5.18
N GLY A 43 3.97 1.16 5.52
CA GLY A 43 3.43 1.28 6.86
C GLY A 43 2.61 0.05 7.26
N MET A 44 1.80 -0.49 6.33
CA MET A 44 1.07 -1.75 6.53
C MET A 44 2.03 -2.95 6.70
N GLU A 45 3.10 -3.01 5.90
CA GLU A 45 4.17 -4.01 6.06
C GLU A 45 4.83 -3.90 7.45
N ALA A 46 5.11 -2.68 7.92
CA ALA A 46 5.68 -2.46 9.24
C ALA A 46 4.76 -2.97 10.38
N PHE A 47 3.45 -2.85 10.22
CA PHE A 47 2.49 -3.41 11.16
C PHE A 47 2.54 -4.94 11.17
N ALA A 48 2.58 -5.55 9.99
CA ALA A 48 2.68 -6.99 9.81
C ALA A 48 3.98 -7.55 10.44
N GLU A 49 5.14 -6.92 10.15
CA GLU A 49 6.43 -7.29 10.75
C GLU A 49 6.40 -7.17 12.29
N ALA A 50 5.86 -6.07 12.84
CA ALA A 50 5.82 -5.87 14.29
C ALA A 50 4.86 -6.86 14.98
N ALA A 51 3.72 -7.16 14.36
CA ALA A 51 2.71 -8.08 14.90
C ALA A 51 3.25 -9.52 15.00
N THR A 52 4.02 -9.98 14.01
CA THR A 52 4.55 -11.35 13.96
C THR A 52 5.72 -11.59 14.92
N LEU A 53 6.34 -10.54 15.48
CA LEU A 53 7.46 -10.71 16.43
C LEU A 53 7.08 -11.47 17.71
N LEU A 54 5.82 -11.38 18.16
CA LEU A 54 5.34 -12.09 19.36
C LEU A 54 4.76 -13.47 19.05
N VAL A 55 4.34 -13.71 17.83
CA VAL A 55 3.66 -14.93 17.38
C VAL A 55 4.22 -15.38 16.04
N PRO A 56 5.53 -15.71 15.98
CA PRO A 56 6.22 -15.98 14.71
C PRO A 56 5.73 -17.23 13.99
N GLU A 57 4.98 -18.09 14.66
CA GLU A 57 4.34 -19.29 14.11
C GLU A 57 3.05 -19.00 13.35
N LEU A 58 2.51 -17.77 13.49
CA LEU A 58 1.29 -17.37 12.80
C LEU A 58 1.59 -16.54 11.55
N SER A 59 0.68 -16.65 10.59
CA SER A 59 0.72 -15.87 9.36
C SER A 59 -0.17 -14.63 9.47
N VAL A 60 0.20 -13.58 8.74
CA VAL A 60 -0.65 -12.41 8.54
C VAL A 60 -1.72 -12.77 7.52
N LEU A 61 -2.99 -12.77 7.95
CA LEU A 61 -4.15 -13.07 7.13
C LEU A 61 -4.78 -11.82 6.52
N GLY A 62 -4.61 -10.69 7.20
CA GLY A 62 -5.16 -9.42 6.77
C GLY A 62 -4.78 -8.27 7.71
N ILE A 63 -5.20 -7.07 7.29
CA ILE A 63 -5.10 -5.86 8.10
C ILE A 63 -6.43 -5.12 7.98
N ASP A 64 -7.07 -4.84 9.09
CA ASP A 64 -8.33 -4.11 9.17
C ASP A 64 -8.14 -2.70 9.73
N ASP A 65 -9.12 -1.84 9.44
CA ASP A 65 -9.22 -0.49 9.99
C ASP A 65 -7.92 0.33 9.83
N VAL A 66 -7.29 0.22 8.65
CA VAL A 66 -6.09 1.01 8.33
C VAL A 66 -6.48 2.47 8.13
N GLU A 67 -5.84 3.37 8.87
CA GLU A 67 -5.99 4.81 8.71
C GLU A 67 -4.64 5.48 8.44
N PHE A 68 -4.59 6.31 7.41
CA PHE A 68 -3.43 7.14 7.05
C PHE A 68 -3.69 8.58 7.53
N LEU A 69 -3.41 8.85 8.82
CA LEU A 69 -3.76 10.08 9.52
C LEU A 69 -2.89 11.28 9.11
N ALA A 70 -1.60 11.01 8.85
CA ALA A 70 -0.65 12.04 8.46
C ALA A 70 0.54 11.44 7.70
N PRO A 71 1.06 12.09 6.64
CA PRO A 71 2.21 11.59 5.91
C PRO A 71 3.49 11.63 6.77
N VAL A 72 4.32 10.60 6.65
CA VAL A 72 5.68 10.60 7.18
C VAL A 72 6.62 11.16 6.11
N LYS A 73 7.01 12.42 6.24
CA LYS A 73 7.89 13.13 5.30
C LYS A 73 9.34 13.14 5.76
N PHE A 74 10.27 12.93 4.84
CA PHE A 74 11.71 12.95 5.08
C PHE A 74 12.30 14.24 4.49
N PHE A 75 12.12 15.34 5.20
CA PHE A 75 12.62 16.65 4.76
C PHE A 75 14.14 16.65 4.64
N ARG A 76 14.68 17.29 3.59
CA ARG A 76 16.12 17.39 3.28
C ARG A 76 16.80 16.04 3.10
N ASP A 77 16.02 14.99 2.78
CA ASP A 77 16.49 13.61 2.69
C ASP A 77 17.17 13.11 3.99
N GLU A 78 16.82 13.70 5.14
CA GLU A 78 17.36 13.30 6.43
C GLU A 78 16.67 12.03 6.94
N ALA A 79 17.49 11.11 7.45
CA ALA A 79 17.00 9.88 8.07
C ALA A 79 16.10 10.19 9.28
N ARG A 80 15.04 9.38 9.46
CA ARG A 80 14.11 9.52 10.59
C ARG A 80 13.87 8.20 11.29
N THR A 81 13.80 8.26 12.62
CA THR A 81 13.40 7.11 13.43
C THR A 81 11.88 7.07 13.55
N LEU A 82 11.32 5.92 13.17
CA LEU A 82 9.92 5.58 13.33
C LEU A 82 9.77 4.69 14.56
N ARG A 83 8.63 4.81 15.22
CA ARG A 83 8.19 3.93 16.30
C ARG A 83 6.95 3.17 15.81
N VAL A 84 7.09 1.86 15.67
CA VAL A 84 5.98 0.96 15.36
C VAL A 84 5.62 0.19 16.62
N GLN A 85 4.37 0.28 17.04
CA GLN A 85 3.85 -0.43 18.21
C GLN A 85 2.81 -1.46 17.78
N ALA A 86 2.86 -2.65 18.37
CA ALA A 86 1.87 -3.70 18.20
C ALA A 86 1.47 -4.29 19.57
N VAL A 87 0.17 -4.29 19.86
CA VAL A 87 -0.41 -4.92 21.04
C VAL A 87 -1.23 -6.11 20.58
N VAL A 88 -0.69 -7.32 20.80
CA VAL A 88 -1.32 -8.58 20.36
C VAL A 88 -2.27 -9.06 21.43
N VAL A 89 -3.51 -9.39 21.04
CA VAL A 89 -4.55 -9.94 21.91
C VAL A 89 -5.21 -11.14 21.22
N PRO A 90 -5.66 -12.16 21.99
CA PRO A 90 -6.43 -13.27 21.42
C PRO A 90 -7.72 -12.77 20.74
N ASP A 91 -8.10 -13.39 19.62
CA ASP A 91 -9.35 -13.14 18.91
C ASP A 91 -9.83 -14.42 18.22
N GLY A 92 -10.86 -15.05 18.79
CA GLY A 92 -11.31 -16.37 18.35
C GLY A 92 -10.19 -17.42 18.41
N ASP A 93 -9.96 -18.11 17.30
CA ASP A 93 -8.90 -19.12 17.13
C ASP A 93 -7.54 -18.51 16.71
N GLY A 94 -7.46 -17.19 16.60
CA GLY A 94 -6.27 -16.45 16.21
C GLY A 94 -5.91 -15.32 17.15
N PHE A 95 -5.26 -14.32 16.62
CA PHE A 95 -4.87 -13.11 17.33
C PHE A 95 -5.09 -11.87 16.47
N VAL A 96 -5.34 -10.76 17.15
CA VAL A 96 -5.36 -9.43 16.53
C VAL A 96 -4.28 -8.57 17.19
N ALA A 97 -3.45 -7.93 16.37
CA ALA A 97 -2.50 -6.93 16.82
C ALA A 97 -3.03 -5.52 16.51
N ARG A 98 -3.27 -4.70 17.53
CA ARG A 98 -3.54 -3.27 17.37
C ARG A 98 -2.23 -2.56 17.15
N CYS A 99 -2.09 -1.92 15.98
CA CYS A 99 -0.85 -1.32 15.53
C CYS A 99 -0.95 0.20 15.40
N SER A 100 0.17 0.88 15.66
CA SER A 100 0.34 2.29 15.36
C SER A 100 1.77 2.58 14.91
N LEU A 101 1.91 3.49 13.92
CA LEU A 101 3.19 4.02 13.47
C LEU A 101 3.26 5.49 13.83
N SER A 102 4.31 5.90 14.52
CA SER A 102 4.48 7.25 15.02
C SER A 102 5.92 7.73 14.88
N THR A 103 6.10 9.05 14.95
CA THR A 103 7.40 9.69 15.09
C THR A 103 7.40 10.60 16.32
N ASP A 104 8.56 10.68 16.98
CA ASP A 104 8.78 11.57 18.11
C ASP A 104 9.65 12.75 17.64
N ARG A 105 9.28 13.97 18.05
CA ARG A 105 10.03 15.19 17.78
C ARG A 105 10.24 15.98 19.06
N MET A 106 11.50 16.25 19.39
CA MET A 106 11.84 17.20 20.46
C MET A 106 11.60 18.63 19.99
N LEU A 107 10.73 19.35 20.67
CA LEU A 107 10.51 20.78 20.40
C LEU A 107 11.42 21.64 21.29
N PRO A 108 11.90 22.79 20.79
CA PRO A 108 12.67 23.71 21.61
C PRO A 108 11.92 24.12 22.89
N GLY A 109 12.57 24.00 24.05
CA GLY A 109 12.00 24.34 25.34
C GLY A 109 11.07 23.28 25.98
N HIS A 110 10.91 22.10 25.36
CA HIS A 110 10.16 20.99 25.93
C HIS A 110 11.09 19.89 26.44
N GLU A 111 10.77 19.33 27.61
CA GLU A 111 11.54 18.22 28.22
C GLU A 111 11.13 16.85 27.67
N THR A 112 9.93 16.76 27.10
CA THR A 112 9.39 15.52 26.52
C THR A 112 9.16 15.67 25.02
N PRO A 113 9.42 14.62 24.21
CA PRO A 113 9.16 14.66 22.80
C PRO A 113 7.65 14.70 22.52
N GLN A 114 7.25 15.45 21.51
CA GLN A 114 5.91 15.42 20.96
C GLN A 114 5.79 14.23 20.01
N ARG A 115 4.82 13.34 20.29
CA ARG A 115 4.51 12.20 19.43
C ARG A 115 3.44 12.58 18.41
N THR A 116 3.71 12.23 17.14
CA THR A 116 2.72 12.29 16.07
C THR A 116 2.42 10.86 15.61
N VAL A 117 1.15 10.45 15.70
CA VAL A 117 0.68 9.19 15.11
C VAL A 117 0.40 9.45 13.63
N HIS A 118 0.99 8.63 12.78
CA HIS A 118 0.85 8.74 11.34
C HIS A 118 -0.12 7.71 10.76
N PHE A 119 0.01 6.45 11.18
CA PHE A 119 -0.86 5.37 10.71
C PHE A 119 -1.35 4.54 11.90
N THR A 120 -2.54 3.96 11.76
CA THR A 120 -3.10 2.96 12.67
C THR A 120 -3.69 1.79 11.88
N GLY A 121 -3.89 0.63 12.53
CA GLY A 121 -4.51 -0.53 11.92
C GLY A 121 -4.55 -1.72 12.85
N ARG A 122 -5.21 -2.80 12.42
CA ARG A 122 -5.35 -4.06 13.16
C ARG A 122 -4.91 -5.23 12.30
N VAL A 123 -3.79 -5.86 12.64
CA VAL A 123 -3.28 -7.04 11.93
C VAL A 123 -3.97 -8.30 12.43
N LEU A 124 -4.53 -9.08 11.53
CA LEU A 124 -5.15 -10.37 11.80
C LEU A 124 -4.10 -11.47 11.62
N LEU A 125 -3.93 -12.30 12.64
CA LEU A 125 -2.94 -13.36 12.72
C LEU A 125 -3.62 -14.72 12.94
N GLY A 126 -3.26 -15.72 12.12
CA GLY A 126 -3.84 -17.05 12.22
C GLY A 126 -2.91 -18.13 11.68
N ALA A 127 -3.20 -19.39 12.09
CA ALA A 127 -2.41 -20.55 11.66
C ALA A 127 -2.80 -21.08 10.27
N ALA A 128 -4.06 -20.88 9.86
CA ALA A 128 -4.58 -21.38 8.60
C ALA A 128 -4.64 -20.24 7.56
N ALA A 129 -4.14 -20.52 6.36
CA ALA A 129 -4.41 -19.64 5.23
C ALA A 129 -5.93 -19.62 4.93
N PRO A 130 -6.50 -18.48 4.54
CA PRO A 130 -7.88 -18.43 4.07
C PRO A 130 -8.07 -19.37 2.87
N GLU A 131 -9.31 -19.86 2.67
CA GLU A 131 -9.63 -20.60 1.44
C GLU A 131 -9.30 -19.78 0.20
N ALA A 132 -8.77 -20.46 -0.82
CA ALA A 132 -8.43 -19.81 -2.08
C ALA A 132 -9.72 -19.22 -2.72
N GLU A 133 -9.74 -17.91 -2.84
CA GLU A 133 -10.81 -17.19 -3.51
C GLU A 133 -10.50 -17.09 -5.00
N ARG A 134 -11.55 -17.21 -5.85
CA ARG A 134 -11.41 -17.00 -7.30
C ARG A 134 -12.12 -15.73 -7.72
N GLY A 135 -11.46 -14.99 -8.59
CA GLY A 135 -11.98 -13.82 -9.30
C GLY A 135 -11.95 -14.04 -10.80
N ASP A 136 -12.65 -13.18 -11.51
CA ASP A 136 -12.62 -13.20 -12.97
C ASP A 136 -11.30 -12.57 -13.47
N VAL A 137 -10.59 -13.28 -14.35
CA VAL A 137 -9.45 -12.70 -15.08
C VAL A 137 -9.99 -11.70 -16.11
N PRO A 138 -9.57 -10.43 -16.06
CA PRO A 138 -10.08 -9.44 -17.00
C PRO A 138 -9.77 -9.81 -18.45
N ALA A 139 -10.75 -9.61 -19.32
CA ALA A 139 -10.50 -9.72 -20.75
C ALA A 139 -9.54 -8.62 -21.25
N ALA A 140 -8.85 -8.90 -22.36
CA ALA A 140 -8.03 -7.90 -23.01
C ALA A 140 -8.86 -6.64 -23.32
N PRO A 141 -8.27 -5.43 -23.27
CA PRO A 141 -8.99 -4.19 -23.48
C PRO A 141 -9.58 -4.13 -24.88
N THR A 142 -10.86 -3.75 -24.98
CA THR A 142 -11.57 -3.47 -26.25
C THR A 142 -11.50 -1.99 -26.64
N SER A 143 -10.95 -1.15 -25.77
CA SER A 143 -10.72 0.29 -25.93
C SER A 143 -9.23 0.60 -25.73
N PRO A 144 -8.74 1.81 -26.09
CA PRO A 144 -7.36 2.20 -25.81
C PRO A 144 -7.03 2.01 -24.34
N ALA A 145 -5.94 1.29 -24.05
CA ALA A 145 -5.36 1.20 -22.74
C ALA A 145 -4.29 2.30 -22.57
N MET A 146 -4.17 2.85 -21.38
CA MET A 146 -3.05 3.71 -21.01
C MET A 146 -1.79 2.86 -20.84
N SER A 147 -0.69 3.31 -21.41
CA SER A 147 0.64 2.74 -21.19
C SER A 147 1.23 3.19 -19.85
N ALA A 148 2.29 2.51 -19.40
CA ALA A 148 3.06 2.91 -18.22
C ALA A 148 3.57 4.36 -18.34
N ASP A 149 4.10 4.76 -19.50
CA ASP A 149 4.61 6.11 -19.71
C ASP A 149 3.52 7.18 -19.57
N GLU A 150 2.32 6.93 -20.07
CA GLU A 150 1.17 7.82 -19.89
C GLU A 150 0.74 7.90 -18.42
N VAL A 151 0.67 6.79 -17.70
CA VAL A 151 0.35 6.74 -16.27
C VAL A 151 1.38 7.53 -15.47
N TYR A 152 2.66 7.27 -15.66
CA TYR A 152 3.73 7.92 -14.89
C TYR A 152 4.16 9.30 -15.44
N SER A 153 3.46 9.82 -16.44
CA SER A 153 3.57 11.23 -16.81
C SER A 153 2.94 12.18 -15.79
N PHE A 154 2.05 11.67 -14.93
CA PHE A 154 1.35 12.45 -13.90
C PHE A 154 1.40 11.83 -12.50
N TYR A 155 1.66 10.54 -12.35
CA TYR A 155 1.93 9.94 -11.03
C TYR A 155 3.36 10.24 -10.60
N PHE A 156 3.53 10.50 -9.29
CA PHE A 156 4.82 10.88 -8.70
C PHE A 156 5.75 9.69 -8.42
N HIS A 157 5.32 8.46 -8.70
CA HIS A 157 6.04 7.24 -8.36
C HIS A 157 7.30 7.06 -9.22
N GLY A 158 8.43 6.79 -8.56
CA GLY A 158 9.67 6.39 -9.19
C GLY A 158 9.72 4.89 -9.51
N PRO A 159 10.84 4.40 -10.10
CA PRO A 159 10.92 3.08 -10.72
C PRO A 159 10.45 1.89 -9.87
N ALA A 160 10.76 1.84 -8.56
CA ALA A 160 10.35 0.72 -7.69
C ALA A 160 8.85 0.67 -7.42
N TYR A 161 8.14 1.79 -7.63
CA TYR A 161 6.70 1.92 -7.42
C TYR A 161 5.92 2.21 -8.71
N ARG A 162 6.57 2.08 -9.86
CA ARG A 162 5.89 2.04 -11.16
C ARG A 162 5.32 0.64 -11.38
N VAL A 163 4.26 0.32 -10.66
CA VAL A 163 3.66 -1.02 -10.63
C VAL A 163 2.65 -1.26 -11.75
N VAL A 164 2.19 -0.20 -12.44
CA VAL A 164 1.23 -0.30 -13.56
C VAL A 164 1.97 -0.36 -14.88
N ALA A 165 1.85 -1.48 -15.61
CA ALA A 165 2.35 -1.63 -16.98
C ALA A 165 1.36 -1.07 -18.01
N ALA A 166 0.06 -1.31 -17.78
CA ALA A 166 -1.03 -0.80 -18.60
C ALA A 166 -2.29 -0.71 -17.77
N ALA A 167 -3.22 0.20 -18.13
CA ALA A 167 -4.50 0.32 -17.46
C ALA A 167 -5.62 0.66 -18.45
N TRP A 168 -6.84 0.19 -18.17
CA TRP A 168 -8.03 0.47 -18.98
C TRP A 168 -9.31 0.41 -18.16
N ARG A 169 -10.38 0.94 -18.73
CA ARG A 169 -11.72 0.78 -18.22
C ARG A 169 -12.37 -0.50 -18.75
N SER A 170 -12.98 -1.30 -17.88
CA SER A 170 -13.81 -2.45 -18.22
C SER A 170 -15.18 -2.30 -17.56
N GLY A 171 -16.18 -1.85 -18.31
CA GLY A 171 -17.50 -1.54 -17.73
C GLY A 171 -17.42 -0.44 -16.68
N ASP A 172 -17.80 -0.78 -15.46
CA ASP A 172 -17.77 0.14 -14.29
C ASP A 172 -16.54 -0.09 -13.39
N THR A 173 -15.49 -0.70 -13.94
CA THR A 173 -14.25 -0.98 -13.21
C THR A 173 -13.03 -0.38 -13.92
N SER A 174 -12.01 -0.04 -13.13
CA SER A 174 -10.65 0.19 -13.60
C SER A 174 -9.86 -1.11 -13.50
N VAL A 175 -9.11 -1.43 -14.53
CA VAL A 175 -8.22 -2.59 -14.58
C VAL A 175 -6.80 -2.12 -14.84
N ALA A 176 -5.83 -2.68 -14.13
CA ALA A 176 -4.41 -2.48 -14.41
C ALA A 176 -3.64 -3.80 -14.40
N VAL A 177 -2.57 -3.85 -15.19
CA VAL A 177 -1.63 -4.96 -15.26
C VAL A 177 -0.39 -4.60 -14.45
N LEU A 178 0.11 -5.56 -13.67
CA LEU A 178 1.36 -5.40 -12.92
C LEU A 178 2.56 -5.28 -13.87
N THR A 179 3.46 -4.35 -13.58
CA THR A 179 4.75 -4.23 -14.28
C THR A 179 5.62 -5.46 -13.98
N ASP A 180 6.22 -6.04 -15.01
CA ASP A 180 7.18 -7.14 -14.90
C ASP A 180 8.37 -6.89 -15.84
N PRO A 181 9.64 -7.05 -15.35
CA PRO A 181 10.01 -7.33 -13.95
C PRO A 181 9.91 -6.09 -13.05
N LEU A 182 9.52 -6.31 -11.79
CA LEU A 182 9.62 -5.28 -10.76
C LEU A 182 11.07 -5.14 -10.27
N ILE A 183 11.60 -3.93 -10.25
CA ILE A 183 12.93 -3.67 -9.68
C ILE A 183 12.90 -3.73 -8.15
N PRO A 184 14.03 -3.96 -7.46
CA PRO A 184 14.08 -3.95 -6.00
C PRO A 184 13.55 -2.63 -5.41
N ASP A 185 12.72 -2.75 -4.38
CA ASP A 185 12.10 -1.63 -3.68
C ASP A 185 12.71 -1.37 -2.29
N ARG A 186 13.58 -2.26 -1.81
CA ARG A 186 14.18 -2.20 -0.47
C ARG A 186 15.62 -2.70 -0.45
N GLU A 187 16.33 -2.35 0.63
CA GLU A 187 17.67 -2.84 0.92
C GLU A 187 17.70 -3.54 2.29
N PRO A 188 18.15 -4.78 2.41
CA PRO A 188 18.56 -5.67 1.31
C PRO A 188 17.35 -6.18 0.49
N PRO A 189 17.52 -6.42 -0.82
CA PRO A 189 16.41 -6.68 -1.75
C PRO A 189 15.72 -8.04 -1.54
N ASP A 190 16.43 -9.02 -1.00
CA ASP A 190 15.98 -10.39 -0.74
C ASP A 190 15.28 -10.57 0.61
N ARG A 191 15.17 -9.50 1.42
CA ARG A 191 14.47 -9.56 2.70
C ARG A 191 13.00 -9.94 2.49
N PRO A 192 12.51 -11.01 3.16
CA PRO A 192 11.11 -11.41 3.02
C PRO A 192 10.17 -10.32 3.54
N LEU A 193 8.99 -10.23 2.94
CA LEU A 193 7.89 -9.39 3.36
C LEU A 193 6.78 -10.26 3.98
N CYS A 194 6.05 -9.71 4.95
CA CYS A 194 4.91 -10.38 5.56
C CYS A 194 3.65 -10.29 4.69
N ILE A 195 3.51 -9.18 3.95
CA ILE A 195 2.44 -8.94 2.98
C ILE A 195 3.04 -8.66 1.60
N ALA A 196 2.21 -8.32 0.63
CA ALA A 196 2.64 -7.95 -0.72
C ALA A 196 2.43 -6.44 -0.98
N PRO A 197 3.29 -5.53 -0.45
CA PRO A 197 3.04 -4.09 -0.49
C PRO A 197 2.80 -3.55 -1.90
N ARG A 198 3.55 -4.03 -2.91
CA ARG A 198 3.41 -3.55 -4.30
C ARG A 198 2.13 -4.04 -4.99
N LEU A 199 1.51 -5.13 -4.54
CA LEU A 199 0.19 -5.53 -5.00
C LEU A 199 -0.92 -4.65 -4.38
N VAL A 200 -0.75 -4.26 -3.12
CA VAL A 200 -1.62 -3.25 -2.50
C VAL A 200 -1.47 -1.89 -3.20
N GLU A 201 -0.23 -1.52 -3.52
CA GLU A 201 0.06 -0.31 -4.29
C GLU A 201 -0.58 -0.33 -5.68
N LEU A 202 -0.58 -1.50 -6.34
CA LEU A 202 -1.25 -1.69 -7.62
C LEU A 202 -2.77 -1.41 -7.50
N CYS A 203 -3.41 -1.87 -6.41
CA CYS A 203 -4.81 -1.53 -6.11
C CYS A 203 -5.00 -0.01 -5.95
N PHE A 204 -4.13 0.65 -5.17
CA PHE A 204 -4.22 2.10 -4.92
C PHE A 204 -4.08 2.90 -6.21
N GLN A 205 -3.10 2.57 -7.04
CA GLN A 205 -2.89 3.24 -8.32
C GLN A 205 -4.05 2.95 -9.30
N THR A 206 -4.58 1.73 -9.32
CA THR A 206 -5.70 1.36 -10.20
C THR A 206 -6.99 2.13 -9.84
N ALA A 207 -7.31 2.25 -8.56
CA ALA A 207 -8.43 3.07 -8.07
C ALA A 207 -8.20 4.57 -8.34
N GLY A 208 -6.97 5.05 -8.13
CA GLY A 208 -6.59 6.43 -8.43
C GLY A 208 -6.71 6.80 -9.90
N LEU A 209 -6.45 5.86 -10.84
CA LEU A 209 -6.65 6.06 -12.28
C LEU A 209 -8.13 6.24 -12.64
N TRP A 210 -9.02 5.46 -12.04
CA TRP A 210 -10.46 5.66 -12.19
C TRP A 210 -10.88 7.06 -11.77
N GLN A 211 -10.48 7.47 -10.58
CA GLN A 211 -10.82 8.77 -10.02
C GLN A 211 -10.21 9.92 -10.84
N ALA A 212 -8.94 9.81 -11.21
CA ALA A 212 -8.29 10.82 -12.06
C ALA A 212 -8.98 10.96 -13.42
N GLY A 213 -9.41 9.85 -14.03
CA GLY A 213 -10.10 9.84 -15.32
C GLY A 213 -11.50 10.45 -15.28
N LEU A 214 -12.25 10.27 -14.20
CA LEU A 214 -13.62 10.77 -14.07
C LEU A 214 -13.71 12.16 -13.43
N GLU A 215 -12.87 12.45 -12.45
CA GLU A 215 -12.96 13.66 -11.62
C GLU A 215 -11.88 14.71 -11.93
N ASP A 216 -10.92 14.43 -12.81
CA ASP A 216 -9.75 15.30 -13.10
C ASP A 216 -8.90 15.63 -11.86
N ARG A 217 -8.84 14.72 -10.90
CA ARG A 217 -8.11 14.92 -9.64
C ARG A 217 -7.29 13.69 -9.28
N LEU A 218 -6.09 13.95 -8.81
CA LEU A 218 -5.30 12.91 -8.13
C LEU A 218 -5.83 12.74 -6.71
N ALA A 219 -5.69 11.53 -6.18
CA ALA A 219 -6.08 11.23 -4.81
C ALA A 219 -4.98 10.43 -4.10
N LEU A 220 -4.94 10.57 -2.77
CA LEU A 220 -4.05 9.82 -1.89
C LEU A 220 -4.86 8.83 -1.05
N PRO A 221 -4.24 7.76 -0.57
CA PRO A 221 -4.84 6.86 0.41
C PRO A 221 -5.23 7.59 1.68
N MET A 222 -6.45 7.34 2.17
CA MET A 222 -6.98 7.83 3.44
C MET A 222 -7.21 6.71 4.43
N ALA A 223 -7.83 5.61 4.00
CA ALA A 223 -8.15 4.47 4.85
C ALA A 223 -8.39 3.19 4.03
N VAL A 224 -8.30 2.02 4.68
CA VAL A 224 -8.75 0.72 4.14
C VAL A 224 -9.53 0.01 5.24
N GLU A 225 -10.78 -0.40 4.95
CA GLU A 225 -11.61 -1.12 5.93
C GLU A 225 -11.06 -2.52 6.16
N HIS A 226 -10.82 -3.28 5.08
CA HIS A 226 -10.30 -4.64 5.13
C HIS A 226 -9.27 -4.87 4.03
N ALA A 227 -8.09 -5.36 4.40
CA ALA A 227 -7.10 -5.90 3.47
C ALA A 227 -6.88 -7.38 3.78
N ARG A 228 -6.93 -8.25 2.77
CA ARG A 228 -6.72 -9.69 2.89
C ARG A 228 -5.58 -10.14 1.99
N PHE A 229 -4.78 -11.06 2.49
CA PHE A 229 -3.57 -11.55 1.83
C PHE A 229 -3.56 -13.08 1.83
N VAL A 230 -2.96 -13.68 0.81
CA VAL A 230 -2.66 -15.12 0.79
C VAL A 230 -1.22 -15.30 1.29
N PRO A 231 -1.01 -15.83 2.53
CA PRO A 231 0.31 -15.96 3.11
C PRO A 231 1.22 -16.89 2.29
N GLY A 232 2.50 -16.50 2.17
CA GLY A 232 3.54 -17.35 1.58
C GLY A 232 3.40 -17.62 0.08
N ARG A 233 2.45 -16.98 -0.60
CA ARG A 233 2.28 -17.16 -2.04
C ARG A 233 3.32 -16.34 -2.81
N ALA A 234 4.20 -17.05 -3.52
CA ALA A 234 5.01 -16.43 -4.57
C ALA A 234 4.15 -16.29 -5.83
N LEU A 235 4.14 -15.10 -6.43
CA LEU A 235 3.56 -14.94 -7.77
C LEU A 235 4.39 -15.74 -8.78
N ASP A 236 3.73 -16.39 -9.74
CA ASP A 236 4.42 -16.97 -10.88
C ASP A 236 5.11 -15.82 -11.64
N PRO A 237 6.44 -15.84 -11.77
CA PRO A 237 7.17 -14.79 -12.47
C PRO A 237 6.82 -14.69 -13.97
N ALA A 238 6.17 -15.70 -14.55
CA ALA A 238 5.69 -15.68 -15.93
C ALA A 238 4.20 -15.34 -16.06
N GLY A 239 3.48 -15.22 -14.94
CA GLY A 239 2.03 -14.98 -14.93
C GLY A 239 1.67 -13.49 -15.00
N VAL A 240 0.65 -13.17 -15.79
CA VAL A 240 0.08 -11.82 -15.83
C VAL A 240 -0.79 -11.60 -14.60
N VAL A 241 -0.53 -10.54 -13.86
CA VAL A 241 -1.27 -10.17 -12.65
C VAL A 241 -2.09 -8.91 -12.93
N HIS A 242 -3.38 -8.96 -12.58
CA HIS A 242 -4.31 -7.85 -12.78
C HIS A 242 -4.81 -7.32 -11.44
N ALA A 243 -4.91 -6.00 -11.32
CA ALA A 243 -5.75 -5.37 -10.31
C ALA A 243 -7.05 -4.88 -10.95
N ILE A 244 -8.14 -5.06 -10.24
CA ILE A 244 -9.48 -4.60 -10.61
C ILE A 244 -9.99 -3.74 -9.46
N ALA A 245 -10.34 -2.49 -9.76
CA ALA A 245 -10.89 -1.56 -8.79
C ALA A 245 -12.31 -1.15 -9.20
N THR A 246 -13.25 -1.30 -8.28
CA THR A 246 -14.66 -0.94 -8.44
C THR A 246 -15.02 0.16 -7.46
N GLU A 247 -15.52 1.28 -7.94
CA GLU A 247 -16.00 2.35 -7.08
C GLU A 247 -17.38 1.98 -6.50
N ARG A 248 -17.45 1.77 -5.18
CA ARG A 248 -18.67 1.42 -4.44
C ARG A 248 -19.49 2.66 -4.05
N ALA A 249 -18.80 3.74 -3.75
CA ALA A 249 -19.34 5.05 -3.45
C ALA A 249 -18.28 6.10 -3.80
N PRO A 250 -18.61 7.40 -3.94
CA PRO A 250 -17.63 8.43 -4.29
C PRO A 250 -16.36 8.36 -3.43
N GLY A 251 -15.22 8.08 -4.06
CA GLY A 251 -13.93 7.93 -3.39
C GLY A 251 -13.79 6.70 -2.48
N VAL A 252 -14.67 5.69 -2.60
CA VAL A 252 -14.61 4.42 -1.87
C VAL A 252 -14.56 3.26 -2.85
N PHE A 253 -13.52 2.46 -2.78
CA PHE A 253 -13.25 1.39 -3.74
C PHE A 253 -13.15 0.02 -3.06
N ASP A 254 -13.61 -1.01 -3.76
CA ASP A 254 -13.25 -2.39 -3.51
C ASP A 254 -12.29 -2.82 -4.61
N CYS A 255 -11.17 -3.47 -4.23
CA CYS A 255 -10.13 -3.85 -5.16
C CYS A 255 -9.76 -5.33 -4.98
N VAL A 256 -9.46 -6.01 -6.08
CA VAL A 256 -8.89 -7.36 -6.06
C VAL A 256 -7.67 -7.41 -6.97
N VAL A 257 -6.68 -8.19 -6.55
CA VAL A 257 -5.57 -8.60 -7.41
C VAL A 257 -5.73 -10.07 -7.72
N VAL A 258 -5.77 -10.40 -9.00
CA VAL A 258 -5.89 -11.78 -9.49
C VAL A 258 -4.68 -12.15 -10.33
N ASP A 259 -4.23 -13.40 -10.20
CA ASP A 259 -3.20 -13.96 -11.06
C ASP A 259 -3.78 -14.48 -12.39
N ALA A 260 -2.91 -15.10 -13.22
CA ALA A 260 -3.28 -15.62 -14.53
C ALA A 260 -4.32 -16.77 -14.45
N GLU A 261 -4.38 -17.49 -13.35
CA GLU A 261 -5.31 -18.59 -13.09
C GLU A 261 -6.63 -18.11 -12.47
N GLY A 262 -6.76 -16.82 -12.18
CA GLY A 262 -7.92 -16.21 -11.53
C GLY A 262 -7.96 -16.42 -10.03
N GLU A 263 -6.85 -16.77 -9.38
CA GLU A 263 -6.81 -16.80 -7.92
C GLU A 263 -6.60 -15.39 -7.37
N VAL A 264 -7.41 -15.01 -6.38
CA VAL A 264 -7.30 -13.75 -5.68
C VAL A 264 -6.10 -13.80 -4.73
N VAL A 265 -5.13 -12.93 -4.93
CA VAL A 265 -3.90 -12.85 -4.11
C VAL A 265 -3.92 -11.69 -3.12
N VAL A 266 -4.65 -10.64 -3.44
CA VAL A 266 -4.93 -9.50 -2.54
C VAL A 266 -6.37 -9.05 -2.75
N ARG A 267 -7.07 -8.76 -1.65
CA ARG A 267 -8.38 -8.10 -1.65
C ARG A 267 -8.33 -6.91 -0.72
N LEU A 268 -8.84 -5.78 -1.19
CA LEU A 268 -9.11 -4.59 -0.38
C LEU A 268 -10.60 -4.28 -0.47
N ASP A 269 -11.27 -4.18 0.68
CA ASP A 269 -12.64 -3.70 0.76
C ASP A 269 -12.66 -2.35 1.49
N GLY A 270 -13.43 -1.40 0.96
CA GLY A 270 -13.57 -0.07 1.53
C GLY A 270 -12.28 0.76 1.52
N TYR A 271 -11.48 0.67 0.47
CA TYR A 271 -10.36 1.58 0.25
C TYR A 271 -10.89 2.99 -0.01
N ARG A 272 -10.56 3.93 0.86
CA ARG A 272 -10.97 5.34 0.78
C ARG A 272 -9.82 6.24 0.37
N THR A 273 -10.15 7.21 -0.45
CA THR A 273 -9.22 8.20 -0.97
C THR A 273 -9.55 9.60 -0.50
N ILE A 274 -8.56 10.46 -0.47
CA ILE A 274 -8.71 11.90 -0.28
C ILE A 274 -8.13 12.64 -1.50
N PRO A 275 -8.90 13.54 -2.16
CA PRO A 275 -8.41 14.27 -3.31
C PRO A 275 -7.21 15.16 -2.97
N LEU A 276 -6.19 15.14 -3.83
CA LEU A 276 -5.12 16.14 -3.81
C LEU A 276 -5.64 17.49 -4.34
N PRO A 277 -5.16 18.61 -3.79
CA PRO A 277 -5.46 19.92 -4.34
C PRO A 277 -4.92 20.08 -5.76
N GLY A 278 -5.73 20.60 -6.65
CA GLY A 278 -5.37 20.88 -8.05
C GLY A 278 -5.87 19.82 -9.04
N PRO A 279 -5.96 20.21 -10.32
CA PRO A 279 -6.38 19.30 -11.39
C PRO A 279 -5.23 18.38 -11.81
N VAL A 280 -5.57 17.29 -12.49
CA VAL A 280 -4.60 16.48 -13.24
C VAL A 280 -3.91 17.36 -14.29
N PRO A 281 -2.59 17.18 -14.55
CA PRO A 281 -1.89 17.91 -15.60
C PRO A 281 -2.59 17.79 -16.96
N ALA A 282 -2.78 18.90 -17.66
CA ALA A 282 -3.53 18.94 -18.93
C ALA A 282 -2.99 17.96 -20.00
N ALA A 283 -1.68 17.70 -19.99
CA ALA A 283 -1.06 16.74 -20.90
C ALA A 283 -1.55 15.29 -20.66
N ALA A 284 -1.84 14.92 -19.41
CA ALA A 284 -2.34 13.58 -19.04
C ALA A 284 -3.86 13.46 -19.20
N ALA A 285 -4.59 14.57 -19.09
CA ALA A 285 -6.06 14.57 -19.11
C ALA A 285 -6.64 13.94 -20.38
N SER A 286 -6.02 14.16 -21.53
CA SER A 286 -6.50 13.61 -22.82
C SER A 286 -6.49 12.07 -22.84
N ALA A 287 -5.41 11.43 -22.39
CA ALA A 287 -5.30 9.98 -22.34
C ALA A 287 -6.25 9.40 -21.30
N LEU A 288 -6.34 10.01 -20.09
CA LEU A 288 -7.27 9.63 -19.04
C LEU A 288 -8.73 9.67 -19.52
N HIS A 289 -9.15 10.76 -20.17
CA HIS A 289 -10.52 10.89 -20.68
C HIS A 289 -10.81 9.88 -21.79
N ALA A 290 -9.86 9.68 -22.73
CA ALA A 290 -10.01 8.71 -23.79
C ALA A 290 -10.20 7.28 -23.27
N THR A 291 -9.58 6.95 -22.12
CA THR A 291 -9.64 5.63 -21.49
C THR A 291 -10.85 5.47 -20.59
N PHE A 292 -11.15 6.46 -19.71
CA PHE A 292 -12.11 6.29 -18.61
C PHE A 292 -13.47 6.97 -18.80
N ARG A 293 -13.64 7.95 -19.73
CA ARG A 293 -14.92 8.69 -19.93
C ARG A 293 -15.78 8.19 -21.07
N ARG A 294 -15.69 6.95 -21.44
CA ARG A 294 -16.52 6.38 -22.52
C ARG A 294 -17.77 5.72 -22.01
#